data_afbb80f3d3d73bf5726ff1803a2a4385
#
_entry.id   afbb80f3d3d73bf5726ff1803a2a4385
#
_cell.length_a   1.000
_cell.length_b   1.000
_cell.length_c   1.000
_cell.angle_alpha   90.00
_cell.angle_beta   90.00
_cell.angle_gamma   90.00
#
_symmetry.space_group_name_H-M   'P 1'
#
loop_
_entity.id
_entity.type
_entity.pdbx_description
1 polymer ?
#
loop_
_entity_poly.entity_id
_entity_poly.type
_entity_poly.pdbx_seq_one_letter_code
_entity_poly.pdbx_strand_id
1 'polypeptide(L)'
;MSLLNVAVWGLGSHAINRILPAIFSMNEIKLIGVCSRNNKVVKACAEQWNCHGWNKSDHMLKSAKVDVVYIATPIGVHYACAEQALKAGKHVWCEKPLTCNYADTKKLVSLAEVENKVLTESFMYLYHPQFHRVKKFAENSKIVHSVICRFGIPNLDKPGFRNNPELCGGALWDIATYTTSALFAIFPGQQVKVIFAEVLTKKKSRVDTEGRALLRFSQGATVYIEWGLGISYRNEIDLWSEESTFFTNKIFSKPKGYQPQYEIRDLNGNKSIESGERCEQFTEMFRAFFRIMGDQEKIAAERKIILQRANLINDIVNFNGVSNGKLEEF
;
A
#
# COMPACT_ATOMS: atom_id res chain seq x y z
N MET A 1 6.15 -18.21 -19.47
CA MET A 1 4.93 -18.23 -18.61
C MET A 1 3.72 -17.95 -19.50
N SER A 2 2.60 -18.64 -19.28
CA SER A 2 1.34 -18.37 -19.97
C SER A 2 0.80 -16.98 -19.59
N LEU A 3 -0.01 -16.40 -20.46
CA LEU A 3 -0.72 -15.14 -20.23
C LEU A 3 -1.59 -15.26 -18.98
N LEU A 4 -1.48 -14.31 -18.03
CA LEU A 4 -2.23 -14.32 -16.78
C LEU A 4 -3.55 -13.58 -16.93
N ASN A 5 -4.65 -14.27 -16.67
CA ASN A 5 -6.00 -13.70 -16.81
C ASN A 5 -6.45 -13.05 -15.50
N VAL A 6 -6.65 -11.75 -15.52
CA VAL A 6 -7.01 -10.95 -14.35
C VAL A 6 -8.43 -10.41 -14.45
N ALA A 7 -9.20 -10.54 -13.37
CA ALA A 7 -10.47 -9.86 -13.18
C ALA A 7 -10.33 -8.80 -12.08
N VAL A 8 -10.94 -7.62 -12.27
CA VAL A 8 -10.92 -6.54 -11.29
C VAL A 8 -12.25 -6.48 -10.53
N TRP A 9 -12.20 -6.62 -9.21
CA TRP A 9 -13.34 -6.54 -8.31
C TRP A 9 -13.35 -5.23 -7.54
N GLY A 10 -14.31 -4.36 -7.85
CA GLY A 10 -14.40 -3.00 -7.36
C GLY A 10 -14.04 -1.97 -8.43
N LEU A 11 -14.99 -1.11 -8.78
CA LEU A 11 -14.88 -0.12 -9.85
C LEU A 11 -15.06 1.31 -9.30
N GLY A 12 -14.22 1.64 -8.29
CA GLY A 12 -14.07 3.02 -7.85
C GLY A 12 -13.18 3.83 -8.79
N SER A 13 -13.10 5.15 -8.58
CA SER A 13 -12.29 6.05 -9.41
C SER A 13 -10.82 5.64 -9.50
N HIS A 14 -10.27 5.08 -8.41
CA HIS A 14 -8.90 4.55 -8.39
C HIS A 14 -8.73 3.39 -9.36
N ALA A 15 -9.62 2.39 -9.29
CA ALA A 15 -9.58 1.24 -10.18
C ALA A 15 -9.71 1.66 -11.65
N ILE A 16 -10.67 2.53 -11.96
CA ILE A 16 -10.95 2.97 -13.34
C ILE A 16 -9.80 3.79 -13.91
N ASN A 17 -9.23 4.72 -13.12
CA ASN A 17 -8.26 5.69 -13.62
C ASN A 17 -6.80 5.24 -13.49
N ARG A 18 -6.50 4.21 -12.70
CA ARG A 18 -5.12 3.76 -12.44
C ARG A 18 -4.92 2.28 -12.72
N ILE A 19 -5.77 1.41 -12.18
CA ILE A 19 -5.58 -0.04 -12.22
C ILE A 19 -5.92 -0.62 -13.60
N LEU A 20 -7.12 -0.33 -14.13
CA LEU A 20 -7.52 -0.83 -15.44
C LEU A 20 -6.58 -0.39 -16.57
N PRO A 21 -6.16 0.89 -16.66
CA PRO A 21 -5.17 1.32 -17.66
C PRO A 21 -3.82 0.60 -17.51
N ALA A 22 -3.34 0.40 -16.27
CA ALA A 22 -2.07 -0.27 -16.03
C ALA A 22 -2.11 -1.75 -16.45
N ILE A 23 -3.16 -2.48 -16.05
CA ILE A 23 -3.35 -3.89 -16.48
C ILE A 23 -3.44 -3.97 -18.01
N PHE A 24 -4.23 -3.11 -18.63
CA PHE A 24 -4.45 -3.12 -20.08
C PHE A 24 -3.18 -2.80 -20.89
N SER A 25 -2.23 -2.06 -20.31
CA SER A 25 -0.97 -1.71 -20.97
C SER A 25 0.08 -2.83 -20.97
N MET A 26 -0.18 -3.95 -20.30
CA MET A 26 0.77 -5.05 -20.14
C MET A 26 0.50 -6.18 -21.12
N ASN A 27 1.58 -6.77 -21.67
CA ASN A 27 1.47 -7.92 -22.56
C ASN A 27 1.41 -9.25 -21.82
N GLU A 28 1.87 -9.29 -20.56
CA GLU A 28 1.95 -10.49 -19.73
C GLU A 28 0.63 -10.78 -18.99
N ILE A 29 -0.27 -9.79 -18.92
CA ILE A 29 -1.54 -9.85 -18.20
C ILE A 29 -2.68 -9.53 -19.15
N LYS A 30 -3.75 -10.30 -19.06
CA LYS A 30 -4.98 -10.05 -19.82
C LYS A 30 -6.11 -9.65 -18.87
N LEU A 31 -6.65 -8.45 -19.04
CA LEU A 31 -7.90 -8.06 -18.39
C LEU A 31 -9.05 -8.87 -19.03
N ILE A 32 -9.60 -9.83 -18.32
CA ILE A 32 -10.71 -10.63 -18.83
C ILE A 32 -12.07 -10.16 -18.35
N GLY A 33 -12.12 -9.34 -17.32
CA GLY A 33 -13.38 -8.76 -16.88
C GLY A 33 -13.32 -7.92 -15.63
N VAL A 34 -14.45 -7.27 -15.36
CA VAL A 34 -14.64 -6.35 -14.25
C VAL A 34 -15.90 -6.73 -13.46
N CYS A 35 -15.86 -6.54 -12.14
CA CYS A 35 -16.99 -6.87 -11.26
C CYS A 35 -17.31 -5.72 -10.31
N SER A 36 -18.59 -5.32 -10.24
CA SER A 36 -19.09 -4.35 -9.27
C SER A 36 -20.60 -4.48 -9.10
N ARG A 37 -21.12 -4.04 -7.94
CA ARG A 37 -22.58 -3.99 -7.70
C ARG A 37 -23.30 -2.94 -8.55
N ASN A 38 -22.57 -1.97 -9.12
CA ASN A 38 -23.14 -0.91 -9.95
C ASN A 38 -23.13 -1.33 -11.42
N ASN A 39 -24.29 -1.80 -11.92
CA ASN A 39 -24.45 -2.30 -13.29
C ASN A 39 -24.08 -1.27 -14.37
N LYS A 40 -24.36 0.02 -14.15
CA LYS A 40 -24.03 1.08 -15.11
C LYS A 40 -22.51 1.21 -15.29
N VAL A 41 -21.79 1.19 -14.17
CA VAL A 41 -20.32 1.27 -14.18
C VAL A 41 -19.71 0.00 -14.78
N VAL A 42 -20.26 -1.18 -14.44
CA VAL A 42 -19.80 -2.46 -15.01
C VAL A 42 -19.93 -2.44 -16.53
N LYS A 43 -21.10 -2.08 -17.06
CA LYS A 43 -21.36 -2.02 -18.50
C LYS A 43 -20.39 -1.07 -19.20
N ALA A 44 -20.26 0.16 -18.70
CA ALA A 44 -19.35 1.17 -19.28
C ALA A 44 -17.88 0.70 -19.28
N CYS A 45 -17.39 0.12 -18.17
CA CYS A 45 -16.02 -0.40 -18.10
C CYS A 45 -15.84 -1.61 -19.02
N ALA A 46 -16.79 -2.54 -19.07
CA ALA A 46 -16.70 -3.72 -19.92
C ALA A 46 -16.62 -3.34 -21.42
N GLU A 47 -17.42 -2.37 -21.85
CA GLU A 47 -17.38 -1.83 -23.20
C GLU A 47 -16.06 -1.09 -23.48
N GLN A 48 -15.64 -0.18 -22.59
CA GLN A 48 -14.40 0.59 -22.74
C GLN A 48 -13.15 -0.27 -22.86
N TRP A 49 -13.07 -1.34 -22.07
CA TRP A 49 -11.88 -2.20 -21.97
C TRP A 49 -12.01 -3.51 -22.73
N ASN A 50 -13.10 -3.68 -23.50
CA ASN A 50 -13.41 -4.89 -24.28
C ASN A 50 -13.21 -6.18 -23.45
N CYS A 51 -13.87 -6.24 -22.28
CA CYS A 51 -13.78 -7.34 -21.33
C CYS A 51 -15.16 -7.74 -20.80
N HIS A 52 -15.23 -8.83 -20.04
CA HIS A 52 -16.50 -9.30 -19.46
C HIS A 52 -16.94 -8.42 -18.28
N GLY A 53 -18.24 -8.17 -18.14
CA GLY A 53 -18.84 -7.48 -17.00
C GLY A 53 -19.64 -8.41 -16.10
N TRP A 54 -19.27 -8.47 -14.79
CA TRP A 54 -20.06 -9.19 -13.79
C TRP A 54 -20.69 -8.23 -12.79
N ASN A 55 -21.96 -8.42 -12.49
CA ASN A 55 -22.65 -7.69 -11.41
C ASN A 55 -22.75 -8.49 -10.10
N LYS A 56 -22.34 -9.77 -10.12
CA LYS A 56 -22.27 -10.67 -8.96
C LYS A 56 -20.89 -11.31 -8.92
N SER A 57 -20.24 -11.25 -7.76
CA SER A 57 -18.90 -11.82 -7.55
C SER A 57 -18.88 -13.35 -7.74
N ASP A 58 -19.94 -14.04 -7.33
CA ASP A 58 -20.02 -15.49 -7.47
C ASP A 58 -19.89 -15.95 -8.93
N HIS A 59 -20.45 -15.21 -9.87
CA HIS A 59 -20.33 -15.54 -11.29
C HIS A 59 -18.89 -15.32 -11.79
N MET A 60 -18.21 -14.24 -11.33
CA MET A 60 -16.81 -13.98 -11.62
C MET A 60 -15.92 -15.09 -11.03
N LEU A 61 -16.12 -15.45 -9.77
CA LEU A 61 -15.31 -16.43 -9.05
C LEU A 61 -15.46 -17.84 -9.62
N LYS A 62 -16.66 -18.21 -10.10
CA LYS A 62 -16.92 -19.49 -10.78
C LYS A 62 -16.31 -19.58 -12.18
N SER A 63 -15.89 -18.47 -12.77
CA SER A 63 -15.29 -18.49 -14.10
C SER A 63 -13.93 -19.19 -14.09
N ALA A 64 -13.80 -20.26 -14.84
CA ALA A 64 -12.54 -21.00 -15.02
C ALA A 64 -11.46 -20.16 -15.75
N LYS A 65 -11.86 -19.10 -16.44
CA LYS A 65 -10.94 -18.20 -17.15
C LYS A 65 -10.23 -17.20 -16.24
N VAL A 66 -10.68 -17.01 -14.98
CA VAL A 66 -10.06 -16.09 -14.04
C VAL A 66 -8.94 -16.82 -13.29
N ASP A 67 -7.71 -16.35 -13.42
CA ASP A 67 -6.56 -16.82 -12.64
C ASP A 67 -6.37 -15.98 -11.39
N VAL A 68 -6.45 -14.66 -11.53
CA VAL A 68 -6.23 -13.69 -10.46
C VAL A 68 -7.41 -12.75 -10.32
N VAL A 69 -7.77 -12.45 -9.08
CA VAL A 69 -8.71 -11.39 -8.74
C VAL A 69 -7.93 -10.20 -8.16
N TYR A 70 -7.97 -9.06 -8.85
CA TYR A 70 -7.52 -7.79 -8.27
C TYR A 70 -8.67 -7.14 -7.49
N ILE A 71 -8.48 -6.96 -6.18
CA ILE A 71 -9.49 -6.38 -5.28
C ILE A 71 -9.23 -4.89 -5.10
N ALA A 72 -10.18 -4.05 -5.55
CA ALA A 72 -10.15 -2.60 -5.45
C ALA A 72 -11.45 -2.04 -4.81
N THR A 73 -12.01 -2.79 -3.90
CA THR A 73 -13.18 -2.42 -3.10
C THR A 73 -12.77 -1.45 -1.97
N PRO A 74 -13.71 -0.88 -1.18
CA PRO A 74 -13.37 -0.21 0.08
C PRO A 74 -12.68 -1.16 1.06
N ILE A 75 -11.78 -0.63 1.89
CA ILE A 75 -10.91 -1.41 2.81
C ILE A 75 -11.73 -2.38 3.68
N GLY A 76 -12.83 -1.91 4.28
CA GLY A 76 -13.63 -2.71 5.21
C GLY A 76 -14.26 -3.98 4.64
N VAL A 77 -14.23 -4.17 3.31
CA VAL A 77 -14.72 -5.40 2.66
C VAL A 77 -13.61 -6.22 2.00
N HIS A 78 -12.35 -5.79 2.08
CA HIS A 78 -11.21 -6.52 1.49
C HIS A 78 -11.12 -7.95 2.01
N TYR A 79 -11.24 -8.15 3.34
CA TYR A 79 -11.19 -9.48 3.95
C TYR A 79 -12.18 -10.43 3.30
N ALA A 80 -13.46 -10.06 3.25
CA ALA A 80 -14.52 -10.93 2.70
C ALA A 80 -14.31 -11.22 1.21
N CYS A 81 -13.87 -10.22 0.44
CA CYS A 81 -13.58 -10.40 -0.99
C CYS A 81 -12.38 -11.33 -1.21
N ALA A 82 -11.28 -11.13 -0.45
CA ALA A 82 -10.07 -11.93 -0.56
C ALA A 82 -10.32 -13.38 -0.11
N GLU A 83 -11.04 -13.58 0.99
CA GLU A 83 -11.41 -14.90 1.48
C GLU A 83 -12.23 -15.68 0.43
N GLN A 84 -13.26 -15.05 -0.15
CA GLN A 84 -14.07 -15.67 -1.19
C GLN A 84 -13.24 -16.03 -2.44
N ALA A 85 -12.34 -15.15 -2.86
CA ALA A 85 -11.49 -15.38 -4.03
C ALA A 85 -10.50 -16.53 -3.79
N LEU A 86 -9.83 -16.57 -2.62
CA LEU A 86 -8.93 -17.65 -2.24
C LEU A 86 -9.65 -19.01 -2.17
N LYS A 87 -10.82 -19.08 -1.48
CA LYS A 87 -11.65 -20.29 -1.41
C LYS A 87 -12.18 -20.76 -2.78
N ALA A 88 -12.32 -19.84 -3.73
CA ALA A 88 -12.66 -20.17 -5.12
C ALA A 88 -11.43 -20.58 -5.95
N GLY A 89 -10.27 -20.79 -5.32
CA GLY A 89 -9.04 -21.22 -5.98
C GLY A 89 -8.37 -20.13 -6.84
N LYS A 90 -8.65 -18.84 -6.59
CA LYS A 90 -8.06 -17.73 -7.33
C LYS A 90 -6.85 -17.15 -6.58
N HIS A 91 -5.84 -16.70 -7.32
CA HIS A 91 -4.81 -15.81 -6.77
C HIS A 91 -5.43 -14.45 -6.45
N VAL A 92 -4.91 -13.77 -5.44
CA VAL A 92 -5.44 -12.48 -4.99
C VAL A 92 -4.35 -11.41 -5.01
N TRP A 93 -4.61 -10.33 -5.73
CA TRP A 93 -3.89 -9.08 -5.64
C TRP A 93 -4.84 -8.05 -5.03
N CYS A 94 -4.55 -7.57 -3.82
CA CYS A 94 -5.46 -6.71 -3.08
C CYS A 94 -4.92 -5.30 -2.89
N GLU A 95 -5.77 -4.29 -3.01
CA GLU A 95 -5.43 -2.93 -2.60
C GLU A 95 -5.03 -2.88 -1.13
N LYS A 96 -4.21 -1.92 -0.82
CA LYS A 96 -3.73 -1.66 0.54
C LYS A 96 -4.79 -0.90 1.39
N PRO A 97 -4.78 -1.10 2.70
CA PRO A 97 -4.24 -2.24 3.41
C PRO A 97 -5.07 -3.50 3.11
N LEU A 98 -4.45 -4.66 3.24
CA LEU A 98 -5.13 -5.93 2.97
C LEU A 98 -6.37 -6.13 3.84
N THR A 99 -6.27 -5.78 5.13
CA THR A 99 -7.42 -5.78 6.07
C THR A 99 -7.31 -4.64 7.08
N CYS A 100 -8.32 -4.49 7.94
CA CYS A 100 -8.38 -3.48 9.00
C CYS A 100 -7.86 -3.98 10.35
N ASN A 101 -7.32 -5.17 10.45
CA ASN A 101 -6.77 -5.72 11.69
C ASN A 101 -5.81 -6.87 11.42
N TYR A 102 -4.90 -7.09 12.36
CA TYR A 102 -3.87 -8.12 12.24
C TYR A 102 -4.43 -9.56 12.22
N ALA A 103 -5.49 -9.83 13.02
CA ALA A 103 -6.07 -11.17 13.11
C ALA A 103 -6.66 -11.64 11.76
N ASP A 104 -7.34 -10.76 11.06
CA ASP A 104 -7.90 -11.06 9.74
C ASP A 104 -6.81 -11.17 8.66
N THR A 105 -5.76 -10.35 8.74
CA THR A 105 -4.59 -10.51 7.87
C THR A 105 -3.97 -11.91 8.07
N LYS A 106 -3.78 -12.36 9.31
CA LYS A 106 -3.27 -13.71 9.60
C LYS A 106 -4.14 -14.80 8.98
N LYS A 107 -5.46 -14.71 9.14
CA LYS A 107 -6.39 -15.70 8.55
C LYS A 107 -6.26 -15.75 7.03
N LEU A 108 -6.18 -14.61 6.34
CA LEU A 108 -6.02 -14.57 4.88
C LEU A 108 -4.67 -15.14 4.43
N VAL A 109 -3.58 -14.81 5.13
CA VAL A 109 -2.25 -15.36 4.81
C VAL A 109 -2.24 -16.88 4.99
N SER A 110 -2.78 -17.38 6.09
CA SER A 110 -2.90 -18.84 6.33
C SER A 110 -3.81 -19.51 5.28
N LEU A 111 -4.93 -18.88 4.93
CA LEU A 111 -5.82 -19.42 3.88
C LEU A 111 -5.11 -19.46 2.52
N ALA A 112 -4.40 -18.41 2.14
CA ALA A 112 -3.64 -18.38 0.89
C ALA A 112 -2.54 -19.46 0.85
N GLU A 113 -1.97 -19.80 2.01
CA GLU A 113 -1.01 -20.90 2.13
C GLU A 113 -1.69 -22.27 1.94
N VAL A 114 -2.78 -22.53 2.66
CA VAL A 114 -3.56 -23.77 2.54
C VAL A 114 -4.08 -23.99 1.12
N GLU A 115 -4.60 -22.96 0.48
CA GLU A 115 -5.11 -23.01 -0.89
C GLU A 115 -3.99 -22.99 -1.94
N ASN A 116 -2.72 -22.88 -1.54
CA ASN A 116 -1.56 -22.73 -2.42
C ASN A 116 -1.76 -21.61 -3.45
N LYS A 117 -2.21 -20.44 -2.99
CA LYS A 117 -2.47 -19.25 -3.82
C LYS A 117 -1.54 -18.09 -3.45
N VAL A 118 -1.23 -17.28 -4.45
CA VAL A 118 -0.54 -16.02 -4.24
C VAL A 118 -1.50 -15.01 -3.63
N LEU A 119 -1.06 -14.32 -2.59
CA LEU A 119 -1.71 -13.18 -1.98
C LEU A 119 -0.71 -12.03 -1.93
N THR A 120 -1.03 -10.88 -2.51
CA THR A 120 -0.18 -9.68 -2.48
C THR A 120 -0.95 -8.46 -2.01
N GLU A 121 -0.22 -7.47 -1.50
CA GLU A 121 -0.73 -6.19 -1.06
C GLU A 121 -0.16 -5.05 -1.91
N SER A 122 -1.04 -4.21 -2.46
CA SER A 122 -0.71 -3.28 -3.55
C SER A 122 -0.12 -1.95 -3.06
N PHE A 123 1.16 -1.96 -2.68
CA PHE A 123 1.93 -0.74 -2.43
C PHE A 123 2.76 -0.35 -3.66
N MET A 124 2.12 0.26 -4.65
CA MET A 124 2.71 0.55 -5.96
C MET A 124 4.02 1.34 -5.91
N TYR A 125 4.19 2.23 -4.94
CA TYR A 125 5.38 3.08 -4.82
C TYR A 125 6.66 2.29 -4.52
N LEU A 126 6.56 1.12 -3.89
CA LEU A 126 7.70 0.25 -3.57
C LEU A 126 8.42 -0.26 -4.83
N TYR A 127 7.72 -0.29 -5.95
CA TYR A 127 8.22 -0.79 -7.25
C TYR A 127 8.68 0.33 -8.18
N HIS A 128 8.56 1.59 -7.75
CA HIS A 128 9.02 2.73 -8.52
C HIS A 128 10.55 2.91 -8.37
N PRO A 129 11.31 3.26 -9.43
CA PRO A 129 12.75 3.54 -9.34
C PRO A 129 13.13 4.53 -8.23
N GLN A 130 12.27 5.51 -7.94
CA GLN A 130 12.46 6.44 -6.83
C GLN A 130 12.63 5.70 -5.49
N PHE A 131 11.80 4.72 -5.20
CA PHE A 131 11.89 3.98 -3.95
C PHE A 131 13.09 3.01 -3.95
N HIS A 132 13.44 2.46 -5.11
CA HIS A 132 14.67 1.67 -5.25
C HIS A 132 15.92 2.51 -4.93
N ARG A 133 15.91 3.81 -5.28
CA ARG A 133 17.02 4.74 -4.92
C ARG A 133 17.10 4.97 -3.41
N VAL A 134 15.95 5.08 -2.71
CA VAL A 134 15.87 5.14 -1.24
C VAL A 134 16.49 3.88 -0.60
N LYS A 135 16.07 2.71 -1.08
CA LYS A 135 16.61 1.43 -0.61
C LYS A 135 18.12 1.34 -0.81
N LYS A 136 18.59 1.64 -2.01
CA LYS A 136 20.02 1.62 -2.35
C LYS A 136 20.83 2.57 -1.46
N PHE A 137 20.27 3.73 -1.10
CA PHE A 137 20.94 4.64 -0.16
C PHE A 137 21.08 3.97 1.22
N ALA A 138 20.00 3.40 1.76
CA ALA A 138 20.05 2.73 3.05
C ALA A 138 20.98 1.49 3.06
N GLU A 139 20.96 0.69 1.99
CA GLU A 139 21.81 -0.50 1.82
C GLU A 139 23.31 -0.15 1.73
N ASN A 140 23.64 0.98 1.11
CA ASN A 140 25.03 1.44 0.95
C ASN A 140 25.56 2.21 2.17
N SER A 141 24.69 2.65 3.08
CA SER A 141 25.08 3.34 4.29
C SER A 141 25.53 2.35 5.34
N LYS A 142 26.68 2.59 6.00
CA LYS A 142 27.17 1.77 7.12
C LYS A 142 26.15 1.75 8.26
N ILE A 143 25.68 2.94 8.64
CA ILE A 143 24.69 3.16 9.68
C ILE A 143 23.67 4.19 9.19
N VAL A 144 22.39 3.80 9.23
CA VAL A 144 21.29 4.75 9.13
C VAL A 144 20.86 5.11 10.55
N HIS A 145 21.11 6.34 10.97
CA HIS A 145 20.76 6.82 12.32
C HIS A 145 19.25 7.02 12.47
N SER A 146 18.67 7.69 11.49
CA SER A 146 17.24 7.98 11.55
C SER A 146 16.58 8.07 10.18
N VAL A 147 15.26 7.83 10.19
CA VAL A 147 14.37 8.03 9.03
C VAL A 147 13.15 8.81 9.47
N ILE A 148 12.75 9.79 8.67
CA ILE A 148 11.49 10.51 8.83
C ILE A 148 10.62 10.24 7.62
N CYS A 149 9.41 9.71 7.84
CA CYS A 149 8.41 9.52 6.81
C CYS A 149 7.15 10.33 7.13
N ARG A 150 6.73 11.20 6.22
CA ARG A 150 5.50 11.99 6.37
C ARG A 150 4.58 11.79 5.19
N PHE A 151 3.32 11.49 5.45
CA PHE A 151 2.29 11.47 4.42
C PHE A 151 1.00 12.11 4.93
N GLY A 152 0.71 13.29 4.44
CA GLY A 152 -0.50 14.05 4.72
C GLY A 152 -1.15 14.52 3.43
N ILE A 153 -2.47 14.44 3.37
CA ILE A 153 -3.25 14.95 2.23
C ILE A 153 -4.36 15.89 2.71
N PRO A 154 -4.70 16.92 1.92
CA PRO A 154 -5.80 17.82 2.23
C PRO A 154 -7.14 17.10 2.17
N ASN A 155 -8.19 17.77 2.64
CA ASN A 155 -9.55 17.29 2.52
C ASN A 155 -9.90 16.99 1.05
N LEU A 156 -10.57 15.89 0.85
CA LEU A 156 -11.08 15.48 -0.47
C LEU A 156 -12.52 15.93 -0.62
N ASP A 157 -12.88 16.51 -1.76
CA ASP A 157 -14.26 16.90 -2.08
C ASP A 157 -15.23 15.72 -2.00
N LYS A 158 -14.73 14.53 -2.37
CA LYS A 158 -15.49 13.27 -2.34
C LYS A 158 -14.68 12.22 -1.56
N PRO A 159 -14.72 12.24 -0.21
CA PRO A 159 -13.90 11.36 0.62
C PRO A 159 -14.24 9.87 0.47
N GLY A 160 -15.45 9.53 0.01
CA GLY A 160 -15.88 8.15 -0.17
C GLY A 160 -15.92 7.37 1.16
N PHE A 161 -15.28 6.20 1.20
CA PHE A 161 -15.22 5.35 2.38
C PHE A 161 -14.39 5.94 3.53
N ARG A 162 -13.53 6.93 3.25
CA ARG A 162 -12.56 7.49 4.22
C ARG A 162 -13.19 8.11 5.47
N ASN A 163 -14.43 8.58 5.37
CA ASN A 163 -15.18 9.12 6.52
C ASN A 163 -16.12 8.09 7.16
N ASN A 164 -16.08 6.84 6.70
CA ASN A 164 -16.94 5.78 7.22
C ASN A 164 -16.13 4.79 8.07
N PRO A 165 -16.32 4.76 9.42
CA PRO A 165 -15.61 3.83 10.29
C PRO A 165 -15.95 2.35 10.01
N GLU A 166 -17.16 2.04 9.53
CA GLU A 166 -17.58 0.67 9.17
C GLU A 166 -16.83 0.13 7.92
N LEU A 167 -16.29 1.03 7.11
CA LEU A 167 -15.47 0.69 5.95
C LEU A 167 -13.97 0.90 6.20
N CYS A 168 -13.56 0.96 7.47
CA CYS A 168 -12.19 1.24 7.89
C CYS A 168 -11.65 2.55 7.31
N GLY A 169 -12.49 3.59 7.32
CA GLY A 169 -12.06 4.94 7.02
C GLY A 169 -11.11 5.46 8.10
N GLY A 170 -10.50 6.60 7.82
CA GLY A 170 -9.53 7.24 8.70
C GLY A 170 -8.14 7.31 8.10
N ALA A 171 -7.30 8.12 8.72
CA ALA A 171 -5.94 8.37 8.27
C ALA A 171 -5.01 7.18 8.54
N LEU A 172 -5.26 6.45 9.62
CA LEU A 172 -4.45 5.29 9.99
C LEU A 172 -4.44 4.23 8.88
N TRP A 173 -5.62 3.78 8.46
CA TRP A 173 -5.73 2.72 7.45
C TRP A 173 -5.41 3.20 6.04
N ASP A 174 -5.77 4.42 5.70
CA ASP A 174 -5.55 4.91 4.34
C ASP A 174 -4.15 5.49 4.12
N ILE A 175 -3.58 6.17 5.12
CA ILE A 175 -2.33 6.95 4.98
C ILE A 175 -1.16 6.34 5.74
N ALA A 176 -1.31 5.97 7.03
CA ALA A 176 -0.18 5.45 7.82
C ALA A 176 0.40 4.16 7.25
N THR A 177 -0.42 3.35 6.59
CA THR A 177 0.03 2.11 5.94
C THR A 177 1.10 2.35 4.88
N TYR A 178 1.13 3.51 4.24
CA TYR A 178 2.22 3.89 3.33
C TYR A 178 3.53 4.13 4.09
N THR A 179 3.50 4.94 5.15
CA THR A 179 4.72 5.26 5.92
C THR A 179 5.28 4.02 6.61
N THR A 180 4.43 3.16 7.17
CA THR A 180 4.86 1.91 7.82
C THR A 180 5.37 0.87 6.82
N SER A 181 4.76 0.74 5.63
CA SER A 181 5.20 -0.24 4.63
C SER A 181 6.59 0.07 4.05
N ALA A 182 6.98 1.35 3.98
CA ALA A 182 8.31 1.76 3.51
C ALA A 182 9.43 1.20 4.40
N LEU A 183 9.19 1.12 5.70
CA LEU A 183 10.21 0.78 6.68
C LEU A 183 10.73 -0.65 6.52
N PHE A 184 9.85 -1.60 6.25
CA PHE A 184 10.26 -3.00 6.04
C PHE A 184 11.04 -3.22 4.74
N ALA A 185 10.91 -2.31 3.78
CA ALA A 185 11.70 -2.35 2.57
C ALA A 185 13.05 -1.63 2.73
N ILE A 186 13.15 -0.65 3.65
CA ILE A 186 14.40 0.05 4.01
C ILE A 186 15.22 -0.79 4.98
N PHE A 187 14.58 -1.48 5.92
CA PHE A 187 15.21 -2.30 6.96
C PHE A 187 14.76 -3.77 6.86
N PRO A 188 15.13 -4.49 5.78
CA PRO A 188 14.67 -5.86 5.57
C PRO A 188 15.17 -6.80 6.67
N GLY A 189 14.26 -7.65 7.17
CA GLY A 189 14.60 -8.65 8.18
C GLY A 189 14.79 -8.13 9.61
N GLN A 190 14.79 -6.82 9.83
CA GLN A 190 14.95 -6.26 11.17
C GLN A 190 13.64 -6.32 11.98
N GLN A 191 13.77 -6.47 13.28
CA GLN A 191 12.68 -6.29 14.23
C GLN A 191 12.46 -4.80 14.51
N VAL A 192 11.21 -4.40 14.74
CA VAL A 192 10.83 -3.03 15.06
C VAL A 192 10.05 -3.00 16.37
N LYS A 193 10.33 -1.99 17.21
CA LYS A 193 9.61 -1.70 18.44
C LYS A 193 8.99 -0.31 18.36
N VAL A 194 7.72 -0.19 18.74
CA VAL A 194 7.05 1.10 18.95
C VAL A 194 7.53 1.69 20.27
N ILE A 195 8.10 2.89 20.23
CA ILE A 195 8.60 3.64 21.40
C ILE A 195 7.55 4.63 21.87
N PHE A 196 6.84 5.24 20.93
CA PHE A 196 5.72 6.14 21.14
C PHE A 196 4.77 6.06 19.97
N ALA A 197 3.47 6.17 20.21
CA ALA A 197 2.48 6.33 19.15
C ALA A 197 1.26 7.09 19.66
N GLU A 198 0.64 7.87 18.80
CA GLU A 198 -0.67 8.45 19.03
C GLU A 198 -1.49 8.48 17.73
N VAL A 199 -2.79 8.24 17.89
CA VAL A 199 -3.79 8.30 16.82
C VAL A 199 -4.85 9.28 17.26
N LEU A 200 -5.08 10.35 16.49
CA LEU A 200 -5.88 11.50 16.90
C LEU A 200 -7.13 11.63 16.02
N THR A 201 -8.23 12.01 16.66
CA THR A 201 -9.52 12.24 16.00
C THR A 201 -9.96 13.68 16.23
N LYS A 202 -10.14 14.48 15.17
CA LYS A 202 -10.68 15.84 15.26
C LYS A 202 -12.13 15.81 15.80
N LYS A 203 -12.50 16.83 16.58
CA LYS A 203 -13.76 16.94 17.36
C LYS A 203 -15.05 16.57 16.61
N LYS A 204 -15.12 16.77 15.29
CA LYS A 204 -16.31 16.48 14.46
C LYS A 204 -16.15 15.24 13.57
N SER A 205 -15.01 14.54 13.63
CA SER A 205 -14.77 13.37 12.82
C SER A 205 -15.29 12.09 13.50
N ARG A 206 -15.77 11.14 12.70
CA ARG A 206 -16.13 9.79 13.13
C ARG A 206 -14.97 8.79 13.02
N VAL A 207 -13.86 9.22 12.41
CA VAL A 207 -12.67 8.44 12.14
C VAL A 207 -11.45 9.21 12.59
N ASP A 208 -10.34 8.54 12.82
CA ASP A 208 -9.06 9.19 13.05
C ASP A 208 -8.65 10.08 11.86
N THR A 209 -8.01 11.18 12.15
CA THR A 209 -7.65 12.18 11.15
C THR A 209 -6.15 12.35 10.98
N GLU A 210 -5.38 12.05 12.01
CA GLU A 210 -3.93 12.17 12.01
C GLU A 210 -3.30 11.29 13.08
N GLY A 211 -2.00 11.10 13.01
CA GLY A 211 -1.24 10.39 14.02
C GLY A 211 0.24 10.39 13.72
N ARG A 212 0.99 9.91 14.68
CA ARG A 212 2.45 9.81 14.61
C ARG A 212 2.97 8.65 15.45
N ALA A 213 4.15 8.15 15.10
CA ALA A 213 4.84 7.17 15.91
C ALA A 213 6.36 7.33 15.84
N LEU A 214 7.01 7.03 16.95
CA LEU A 214 8.44 6.88 17.08
C LEU A 214 8.76 5.40 17.22
N LEU A 215 9.60 4.89 16.34
CA LEU A 215 9.93 3.48 16.23
C LEU A 215 11.44 3.28 16.39
N ARG A 216 11.86 2.11 16.86
CA ARG A 216 13.27 1.70 16.90
C ARG A 216 13.45 0.34 16.25
N PHE A 217 14.37 0.29 15.31
CA PHE A 217 14.78 -0.94 14.65
C PHE A 217 15.93 -1.64 15.40
N SER A 218 16.04 -2.95 15.25
CA SER A 218 16.99 -3.78 16.03
C SER A 218 18.46 -3.42 15.80
N GLN A 219 18.81 -2.83 14.66
CA GLN A 219 20.17 -2.31 14.39
C GLN A 219 20.37 -0.86 14.86
N GLY A 220 19.45 -0.30 15.64
CA GLY A 220 19.60 0.99 16.31
C GLY A 220 18.95 2.17 15.59
N ALA A 221 18.53 2.04 14.34
CA ALA A 221 17.88 3.12 13.61
C ALA A 221 16.59 3.59 14.32
N THR A 222 16.44 4.91 14.48
CA THR A 222 15.24 5.53 15.01
C THR A 222 14.41 6.08 13.85
N VAL A 223 13.11 5.79 13.85
CA VAL A 223 12.21 6.20 12.76
C VAL A 223 11.03 6.99 13.32
N TYR A 224 10.79 8.17 12.77
CA TYR A 224 9.60 8.95 13.02
C TYR A 224 8.69 8.88 11.81
N ILE A 225 7.44 8.48 12.04
CA ILE A 225 6.40 8.49 11.01
C ILE A 225 5.25 9.40 11.42
N GLU A 226 4.68 10.10 10.45
CA GLU A 226 3.56 11.01 10.64
C GLU A 226 2.58 10.91 9.47
N TRP A 227 1.29 10.92 9.77
CA TRP A 227 0.25 10.78 8.76
C TRP A 227 -0.97 11.64 9.07
N GLY A 228 -1.73 12.00 8.01
CA GLY A 228 -2.97 12.75 8.24
C GLY A 228 -3.86 12.93 7.03
N LEU A 229 -5.15 13.11 7.32
CA LEU A 229 -6.22 13.47 6.40
C LEU A 229 -6.78 14.84 6.78
N GLY A 230 -6.96 15.73 5.79
CA GLY A 230 -7.48 17.08 6.03
C GLY A 230 -6.45 18.01 6.67
N ILE A 231 -5.17 17.80 6.35
CA ILE A 231 -4.04 18.66 6.71
C ILE A 231 -3.27 19.08 5.45
N SER A 232 -2.28 19.96 5.61
CA SER A 232 -1.41 20.38 4.50
C SER A 232 -0.71 19.19 3.84
N TYR A 233 -0.55 19.26 2.51
CA TYR A 233 0.09 18.18 1.77
C TYR A 233 1.54 17.96 2.18
N ARG A 234 1.84 16.75 2.61
CA ARG A 234 3.19 16.21 2.81
C ARG A 234 3.27 14.82 2.19
N ASN A 235 4.37 14.48 1.56
CA ASN A 235 4.59 13.16 0.96
C ASN A 235 6.09 13.03 0.73
N GLU A 236 6.81 12.64 1.77
CA GLU A 236 8.25 12.75 1.80
C GLU A 236 8.90 11.67 2.66
N ILE A 237 10.16 11.41 2.37
CA ILE A 237 11.05 10.58 3.16
C ILE A 237 12.42 11.25 3.26
N ASP A 238 12.98 11.23 4.47
CA ASP A 238 14.28 11.78 4.82
C ASP A 238 15.07 10.72 5.59
N LEU A 239 16.28 10.42 5.14
CA LEU A 239 17.20 9.48 5.77
C LEU A 239 18.47 10.20 6.20
N TRP A 240 18.91 9.94 7.41
CA TRP A 240 20.17 10.43 7.96
C TRP A 240 21.09 9.25 8.26
N SER A 241 22.20 9.17 7.52
CA SER A 241 23.24 8.17 7.75
C SER A 241 24.50 8.78 8.38
N GLU A 242 25.47 7.93 8.69
CA GLU A 242 26.78 8.37 9.20
C GLU A 242 27.54 9.27 8.20
N GLU A 243 27.37 9.02 6.89
CA GLU A 243 28.16 9.68 5.85
C GLU A 243 27.40 10.78 5.11
N SER A 244 26.06 10.74 5.10
CA SER A 244 25.25 11.64 4.28
C SER A 244 23.77 11.65 4.67
N THR A 245 23.02 12.62 4.11
CA THR A 245 21.55 12.61 4.17
C THR A 245 20.95 12.38 2.80
N PHE A 246 19.74 11.85 2.76
CA PHE A 246 18.98 11.64 1.55
C PHE A 246 17.54 12.07 1.74
N PHE A 247 17.07 12.99 0.93
CA PHE A 247 15.68 13.47 0.96
C PHE A 247 15.02 13.33 -0.42
N THR A 248 13.76 12.91 -0.43
CA THR A 248 12.90 12.97 -1.62
C THR A 248 11.43 13.17 -1.25
N ASN A 249 10.70 13.84 -2.12
CA ASN A 249 9.26 14.08 -1.96
C ASN A 249 8.42 13.29 -2.96
N LYS A 250 7.08 13.35 -2.81
CA LYS A 250 6.12 12.59 -3.63
C LYS A 250 6.45 11.11 -3.73
N ILE A 251 6.95 10.53 -2.62
CA ILE A 251 7.43 9.14 -2.60
C ILE A 251 6.28 8.13 -2.64
N PHE A 252 5.22 8.34 -1.86
CA PHE A 252 4.12 7.38 -1.71
C PHE A 252 3.08 7.46 -2.83
N SER A 253 2.70 8.67 -3.22
CA SER A 253 1.73 8.92 -4.29
C SER A 253 2.24 10.03 -5.18
N LYS A 254 2.18 9.82 -6.48
CA LYS A 254 2.70 10.78 -7.48
C LYS A 254 1.83 10.81 -8.72
N PRO A 255 1.79 11.96 -9.44
CA PRO A 255 1.11 12.05 -10.72
C PRO A 255 1.82 11.20 -11.79
N LYS A 256 1.07 10.82 -12.83
CA LYS A 256 1.64 10.12 -13.98
C LYS A 256 2.74 10.99 -14.63
N GLY A 257 3.84 10.35 -14.99
CA GLY A 257 4.98 11.02 -15.64
C GLY A 257 5.82 11.91 -14.70
N TYR A 258 5.61 11.82 -13.38
CA TYR A 258 6.43 12.54 -12.43
C TYR A 258 7.89 12.12 -12.52
N GLN A 259 8.80 13.09 -12.58
CA GLN A 259 10.25 12.87 -12.51
C GLN A 259 10.71 13.15 -11.08
N PRO A 260 11.17 12.14 -10.33
CA PRO A 260 11.66 12.33 -8.97
C PRO A 260 12.92 13.18 -8.92
N GLN A 261 13.10 13.88 -7.79
CA GLN A 261 14.36 14.50 -7.43
C GLN A 261 14.82 14.00 -6.07
N TYR A 262 16.12 13.88 -5.92
CA TYR A 262 16.79 13.46 -4.69
C TYR A 262 17.73 14.57 -4.25
N GLU A 263 17.59 15.00 -3.01
CA GLU A 263 18.54 15.89 -2.37
C GLU A 263 19.48 15.06 -1.50
N ILE A 264 20.78 15.19 -1.72
CA ILE A 264 21.81 14.49 -0.97
C ILE A 264 22.74 15.54 -0.39
N ARG A 265 23.11 15.39 0.89
CA ARG A 265 24.13 16.23 1.55
C ARG A 265 25.24 15.33 2.05
N ASP A 266 26.46 15.70 1.76
CA ASP A 266 27.67 15.02 2.27
C ASP A 266 28.00 15.45 3.71
N LEU A 267 29.08 14.88 4.27
CA LEU A 267 29.57 15.21 5.62
C LEU A 267 29.95 16.70 5.79
N ASN A 268 30.27 17.39 4.71
CA ASN A 268 30.66 18.82 4.76
C ASN A 268 29.44 19.74 4.57
N GLY A 269 28.23 19.16 4.42
CA GLY A 269 27.00 19.90 4.17
C GLY A 269 26.79 20.32 2.71
N ASN A 270 27.68 19.92 1.78
CA ASN A 270 27.51 20.21 0.37
C ASN A 270 26.28 19.49 -0.17
N LYS A 271 25.42 20.26 -0.82
CA LYS A 271 24.16 19.77 -1.38
C LYS A 271 24.32 19.41 -2.86
N SER A 272 23.86 18.23 -3.24
CA SER A 272 23.64 17.82 -4.62
C SER A 272 22.18 17.48 -4.86
N ILE A 273 21.71 17.67 -6.10
CA ILE A 273 20.38 17.29 -6.55
C ILE A 273 20.51 16.36 -7.73
N GLU A 274 19.98 15.16 -7.58
CA GLU A 274 19.90 14.15 -8.65
C GLU A 274 18.48 14.05 -9.18
N SER A 275 18.30 13.84 -10.48
CA SER A 275 16.99 13.53 -11.08
C SER A 275 16.84 12.03 -11.29
N GLY A 276 15.70 11.50 -10.89
CA GLY A 276 15.37 10.10 -11.10
C GLY A 276 14.62 9.84 -12.41
N GLU A 277 14.34 8.57 -12.66
CA GLU A 277 13.63 8.12 -13.84
C GLU A 277 12.11 8.31 -13.68
N ARG A 278 11.45 8.64 -14.79
CA ARG A 278 9.98 8.63 -14.89
C ARG A 278 9.52 7.18 -15.04
N CYS A 279 8.47 6.82 -14.32
CA CYS A 279 7.98 5.45 -14.34
C CYS A 279 6.47 5.41 -14.06
N GLU A 280 5.77 4.41 -14.63
CA GLU A 280 4.39 4.10 -14.28
C GLU A 280 4.38 3.03 -13.16
N GLN A 281 4.23 3.49 -11.94
CA GLN A 281 4.39 2.65 -10.74
C GLN A 281 3.42 1.46 -10.64
N PHE A 282 2.21 1.57 -11.20
CA PHE A 282 1.25 0.47 -11.18
C PHE A 282 1.65 -0.64 -12.15
N THR A 283 2.18 -0.30 -13.32
CA THR A 283 2.71 -1.28 -14.27
C THR A 283 3.90 -2.03 -13.68
N GLU A 284 4.83 -1.33 -13.01
CA GLU A 284 5.96 -1.99 -12.35
C GLU A 284 5.50 -2.90 -11.19
N MET A 285 4.51 -2.47 -10.42
CA MET A 285 3.90 -3.31 -9.40
C MET A 285 3.32 -4.59 -9.97
N PHE A 286 2.55 -4.52 -11.05
CA PHE A 286 1.98 -5.70 -11.69
C PHE A 286 3.05 -6.61 -12.31
N ARG A 287 4.13 -6.06 -12.87
CA ARG A 287 5.28 -6.86 -13.30
C ARG A 287 5.93 -7.60 -12.14
N ALA A 288 6.07 -6.95 -10.99
CA ALA A 288 6.58 -7.61 -9.78
C ALA A 288 5.63 -8.70 -9.29
N PHE A 289 4.33 -8.44 -9.26
CA PHE A 289 3.32 -9.45 -8.88
C PHE A 289 3.34 -10.64 -9.85
N PHE A 290 3.46 -10.40 -11.14
CA PHE A 290 3.63 -11.46 -12.13
C PHE A 290 4.88 -12.32 -11.87
N ARG A 291 6.01 -11.70 -11.48
CA ARG A 291 7.26 -12.41 -11.15
C ARG A 291 7.19 -13.23 -9.86
N ILE A 292 6.26 -12.92 -8.96
CA ILE A 292 6.01 -13.71 -7.74
C ILE A 292 5.27 -15.01 -8.11
N MET A 293 4.46 -14.99 -9.17
CA MET A 293 3.69 -16.14 -9.59
C MET A 293 4.62 -17.32 -9.96
N GLY A 294 4.48 -18.44 -9.26
CA GLY A 294 5.29 -19.64 -9.48
C GLY A 294 6.65 -19.67 -8.76
N ASP A 295 7.01 -18.65 -8.01
CA ASP A 295 8.22 -18.58 -7.20
C ASP A 295 7.88 -18.72 -5.71
N GLN A 296 8.08 -19.93 -5.15
CA GLN A 296 7.67 -20.23 -3.79
C GLN A 296 8.42 -19.42 -2.72
N GLU A 297 9.69 -19.09 -2.96
CA GLU A 297 10.47 -18.25 -2.03
C GLU A 297 9.92 -16.83 -1.98
N LYS A 298 9.60 -16.24 -3.13
CA LYS A 298 9.00 -14.90 -3.22
C LYS A 298 7.59 -14.88 -2.63
N ILE A 299 6.80 -15.93 -2.84
CA ILE A 299 5.46 -16.07 -2.24
C ILE A 299 5.57 -16.09 -0.71
N ALA A 300 6.50 -16.86 -0.16
CA ALA A 300 6.73 -16.94 1.29
C ALA A 300 7.23 -15.59 1.84
N ALA A 301 8.12 -14.92 1.14
CA ALA A 301 8.61 -13.60 1.50
C ALA A 301 7.49 -12.54 1.52
N GLU A 302 6.61 -12.57 0.51
CA GLU A 302 5.46 -11.64 0.46
C GLU A 302 4.47 -11.89 1.61
N ARG A 303 4.16 -13.15 1.93
CA ARG A 303 3.34 -13.50 3.09
C ARG A 303 3.92 -12.98 4.40
N LYS A 304 5.23 -13.12 4.58
CA LYS A 304 5.95 -12.64 5.76
C LYS A 304 5.85 -11.11 5.88
N ILE A 305 6.09 -10.38 4.78
CA ILE A 305 6.07 -8.91 4.80
C ILE A 305 4.66 -8.35 5.02
N ILE A 306 3.62 -9.00 4.49
CA ILE A 306 2.22 -8.67 4.76
C ILE A 306 1.93 -8.75 6.27
N LEU A 307 2.36 -9.84 6.93
CA LEU A 307 2.18 -10.01 8.38
C LEU A 307 2.95 -8.96 9.18
N GLN A 308 4.18 -8.64 8.78
CA GLN A 308 4.99 -7.63 9.46
C GLN A 308 4.35 -6.23 9.38
N ARG A 309 3.84 -5.84 8.21
CA ARG A 309 3.13 -4.56 8.00
C ARG A 309 1.89 -4.47 8.88
N ALA A 310 1.05 -5.50 8.85
CA ALA A 310 -0.17 -5.55 9.65
C ALA A 310 0.12 -5.55 11.16
N ASN A 311 1.17 -6.26 11.60
CA ASN A 311 1.57 -6.29 13.01
C ASN A 311 2.05 -4.92 13.49
N LEU A 312 2.85 -4.20 12.72
CA LEU A 312 3.30 -2.86 13.11
C LEU A 312 2.14 -1.88 13.29
N ILE A 313 1.15 -1.90 12.39
CA ILE A 313 -0.06 -1.09 12.58
C ILE A 313 -0.82 -1.51 13.84
N ASN A 314 -0.94 -2.80 14.10
CA ASN A 314 -1.56 -3.31 15.33
C ASN A 314 -0.80 -2.85 16.59
N ASP A 315 0.53 -2.87 16.57
CA ASP A 315 1.35 -2.40 17.69
C ASP A 315 1.23 -0.88 17.90
N ILE A 316 1.08 -0.10 16.83
CA ILE A 316 0.81 1.33 16.89
C ILE A 316 -0.56 1.59 17.54
N VAL A 317 -1.60 0.88 17.11
CA VAL A 317 -2.97 1.04 17.66
C VAL A 317 -3.06 0.64 19.13
N ASN A 318 -2.35 -0.41 19.54
CA ASN A 318 -2.40 -0.97 20.88
C ASN A 318 -1.28 -0.45 21.79
N PHE A 319 -0.55 0.59 21.38
CA PHE A 319 0.53 1.14 22.21
C PHE A 319 -0.05 1.70 23.54
N ASN A 320 0.44 1.18 24.66
CA ASN A 320 0.05 1.63 26.01
C ASN A 320 0.62 3.03 26.28
N GLY A 321 -0.10 4.05 26.04
CA GLY A 321 0.29 5.47 26.03
C GLY A 321 -0.40 6.22 24.91
N VAL A 322 -1.08 5.50 24.01
CA VAL A 322 -2.00 6.10 23.07
C VAL A 322 -3.18 6.66 23.87
N SER A 323 -3.14 7.92 24.17
CA SER A 323 -4.39 8.63 24.42
C SER A 323 -5.15 8.60 23.09
N ASN A 324 -6.27 7.86 23.01
CA ASN A 324 -7.31 8.12 22.03
C ASN A 324 -7.86 9.52 22.28
N GLY A 325 -6.95 10.50 22.35
CA GLY A 325 -7.21 11.87 22.72
C GLY A 325 -8.00 12.52 21.60
N LYS A 326 -9.17 13.00 21.92
CA LYS A 326 -9.76 14.10 21.16
C LYS A 326 -8.76 15.25 21.28
N LEU A 327 -8.34 15.83 20.16
CA LEU A 327 -7.58 17.08 20.17
C LEU A 327 -8.41 18.10 20.99
N GLU A 328 -7.94 18.40 22.20
CA GLU A 328 -8.44 19.53 22.96
C GLU A 328 -7.89 20.80 22.31
N GLU A 329 -8.73 21.82 22.18
CA GLU A 329 -8.29 23.13 21.73
C GLU A 329 -7.39 23.71 22.85
N PHE A 330 -6.12 23.90 22.53
CA PHE A 330 -5.22 24.72 23.33
C PHE A 330 -5.55 26.19 23.12
#